data_93b59f9fb829394e57b50edb856cdf1e
#
_entry.id   93b59f9fb829394e57b50edb856cdf1e
#
_cell.length_a   1.000
_cell.length_b   1.000
_cell.length_c   1.000
_cell.angle_alpha   90.00
_cell.angle_beta   90.00
_cell.angle_gamma   90.00
#
_symmetry.space_group_name_H-M   'P 1'
#
loop_
_entity.id
_entity.type
_entity.pdbx_description
1 polymer ?
#
loop_
_entity_poly.entity_id
_entity_poly.type
_entity_poly.pdbx_seq_one_letter_code
_entity_poly.pdbx_strand_id
1 'polypeptide(L)'
;VVFSSTNGADIIVPTMNTGVNGVASTLLTHTQSGVSNVVATIDTVNANIDTTFVAGAVAAITLTTPVDGAVADGANSNSVQAVVTDSGGNVVTGATVVFSSSNATAQITTVIGTTGADGIATATLTNTVAGTSNVVAT
;
A
#
# COMPACT_ATOMS: atom_id res chain seq x y z
N VAL A 1 -2.22 -15.70 31.50
CA VAL A 1 -2.74 -15.44 30.15
C VAL A 1 -1.63 -15.69 29.15
N VAL A 2 -1.91 -16.47 28.14
CA VAL A 2 -1.01 -16.68 26.98
C VAL A 2 -1.60 -15.90 25.81
N PHE A 3 -0.79 -15.09 25.15
CA PHE A 3 -1.16 -14.36 23.94
C PHE A 3 -0.54 -15.03 22.71
N SER A 4 -1.29 -15.14 21.65
CA SER A 4 -0.83 -15.56 20.33
C SER A 4 -1.43 -14.68 19.24
N SER A 5 -0.82 -14.67 18.07
CA SER A 5 -1.28 -13.88 16.91
C SER A 5 -1.25 -14.76 15.67
N THR A 6 -2.21 -14.53 14.77
CA THR A 6 -2.18 -15.03 13.40
C THR A 6 -1.43 -14.04 12.50
N ASN A 7 -1.05 -14.46 11.29
CA ASN A 7 -0.37 -13.71 10.24
C ASN A 7 0.98 -13.05 10.62
N GLY A 8 1.71 -13.60 11.58
CA GLY A 8 3.12 -13.27 11.80
C GLY A 8 3.40 -11.98 12.58
N ALA A 9 2.40 -11.36 13.21
CA ALA A 9 2.66 -10.27 14.15
C ALA A 9 3.41 -10.78 15.38
N ASP A 10 4.49 -10.10 15.74
CA ASP A 10 5.29 -10.43 16.92
C ASP A 10 4.60 -9.98 18.19
N ILE A 11 4.49 -10.87 19.15
CA ILE A 11 3.98 -10.57 20.50
C ILE A 11 5.16 -10.37 21.44
N ILE A 12 5.28 -9.15 21.97
CA ILE A 12 6.44 -8.75 22.80
C ILE A 12 6.44 -9.48 24.14
N VAL A 13 5.26 -9.70 24.74
CA VAL A 13 5.11 -10.44 25.99
C VAL A 13 4.08 -11.55 25.78
N PRO A 14 4.51 -12.76 25.38
CA PRO A 14 3.56 -13.83 25.03
C PRO A 14 2.85 -14.46 26.23
N THR A 15 3.39 -14.30 27.43
CA THR A 15 2.78 -14.85 28.67
C THR A 15 2.85 -13.83 29.79
N MET A 16 1.74 -13.56 30.44
CA MET A 16 1.65 -12.62 31.56
C MET A 16 0.62 -13.10 32.61
N ASN A 17 0.96 -12.92 33.87
CA ASN A 17 -0.02 -13.07 34.95
C ASN A 17 -0.93 -11.84 35.00
N THR A 18 -2.20 -12.05 35.35
CA THR A 18 -3.12 -10.93 35.62
C THR A 18 -2.69 -10.20 36.89
N GLY A 19 -2.76 -8.87 36.85
CA GLY A 19 -2.59 -8.03 38.03
C GLY A 19 -3.76 -8.17 39.03
N VAL A 20 -3.70 -7.39 40.10
CA VAL A 20 -4.75 -7.38 41.16
C VAL A 20 -6.13 -6.95 40.64
N ASN A 21 -6.16 -6.26 39.51
CA ASN A 21 -7.39 -5.83 38.82
C ASN A 21 -7.89 -6.85 37.74
N GLY A 22 -7.24 -8.03 37.67
CA GLY A 22 -7.59 -9.07 36.70
C GLY A 22 -7.13 -8.79 35.26
N VAL A 23 -6.29 -7.76 35.01
CA VAL A 23 -5.82 -7.37 33.67
C VAL A 23 -4.46 -7.99 33.38
N ALA A 24 -4.32 -8.55 32.17
CA ALA A 24 -3.05 -8.85 31.51
C ALA A 24 -2.99 -8.08 30.18
N SER A 25 -1.81 -7.58 29.80
CA SER A 25 -1.65 -6.81 28.57
C SER A 25 -0.38 -7.23 27.82
N THR A 26 -0.40 -7.09 26.51
CA THR A 26 0.75 -7.31 25.65
C THR A 26 0.85 -6.20 24.59
N LEU A 27 1.99 -6.13 23.91
CA LEU A 27 2.22 -5.26 22.76
C LEU A 27 2.50 -6.13 21.54
N LEU A 28 2.03 -5.66 20.41
CA LEU A 28 2.27 -6.30 19.12
C LEU A 28 3.07 -5.37 18.22
N THR A 29 3.96 -5.96 17.41
CA THR A 29 4.64 -5.30 16.29
C THR A 29 4.47 -6.12 15.02
N HIS A 30 4.47 -5.45 13.88
CA HIS A 30 4.42 -6.10 12.57
C HIS A 30 5.07 -5.23 11.51
N THR A 31 5.71 -5.86 10.53
CA THR A 31 6.33 -5.16 9.38
C THR A 31 5.41 -5.12 8.15
N GLN A 32 4.35 -5.94 8.16
CA GLN A 32 3.36 -5.98 7.09
C GLN A 32 2.08 -5.25 7.52
N SER A 33 1.53 -4.43 6.64
CA SER A 33 0.20 -3.85 6.84
C SER A 33 -0.89 -4.92 6.67
N GLY A 34 -1.97 -4.80 7.42
CA GLY A 34 -3.07 -5.74 7.38
C GLY A 34 -3.66 -6.03 8.75
N VAL A 35 -4.58 -6.98 8.79
CA VAL A 35 -5.28 -7.39 10.01
C VAL A 35 -4.55 -8.56 10.65
N SER A 36 -4.29 -8.46 11.95
CA SER A 36 -3.79 -9.55 12.81
C SER A 36 -4.86 -9.90 13.82
N ASN A 37 -5.24 -11.17 13.90
CA ASN A 37 -6.12 -11.68 14.95
C ASN A 37 -5.27 -12.07 16.16
N VAL A 38 -5.57 -11.49 17.31
CA VAL A 38 -4.91 -11.74 18.59
C VAL A 38 -5.79 -12.61 19.45
N VAL A 39 -5.23 -13.70 19.97
CA VAL A 39 -5.92 -14.64 20.86
C VAL A 39 -5.27 -14.58 22.24
N ALA A 40 -6.09 -14.40 23.27
CA ALA A 40 -5.70 -14.55 24.67
C ALA A 40 -6.29 -15.84 25.23
N THR A 41 -5.48 -16.67 25.88
CA THR A 41 -5.89 -17.99 26.43
C THR A 41 -5.51 -18.09 27.89
N ILE A 42 -6.43 -18.59 28.71
CA ILE A 42 -6.21 -19.02 30.09
C ILE A 42 -6.80 -20.44 30.22
N ASP A 43 -5.95 -21.42 30.50
CA ASP A 43 -6.34 -22.84 30.55
C ASP A 43 -7.07 -23.28 29.27
N THR A 44 -8.36 -23.52 29.35
CA THR A 44 -9.22 -23.94 28.23
C THR A 44 -10.09 -22.80 27.69
N VAL A 45 -10.05 -21.61 28.29
CA VAL A 45 -10.85 -20.45 27.90
C VAL A 45 -10.02 -19.53 27.03
N ASN A 46 -10.56 -19.12 25.89
CA ASN A 46 -9.91 -18.15 25.00
C ASN A 46 -10.88 -17.09 24.52
N ALA A 47 -10.32 -15.96 24.13
CA ALA A 47 -11.00 -14.86 23.44
C ALA A 47 -10.05 -14.29 22.39
N ASN A 48 -10.60 -13.71 21.33
CA ASN A 48 -9.82 -13.10 20.26
C ASN A 48 -10.36 -11.73 19.87
N ILE A 49 -9.48 -10.94 19.24
CA ILE A 49 -9.79 -9.63 18.69
C ILE A 49 -8.88 -9.36 17.50
N ASP A 50 -9.41 -8.65 16.50
CA ASP A 50 -8.64 -8.17 15.38
C ASP A 50 -8.00 -6.82 15.71
N THR A 51 -6.74 -6.65 15.30
CA THR A 51 -6.02 -5.39 15.30
C THR A 51 -5.46 -5.13 13.90
N THR A 52 -5.35 -3.87 13.50
CA THR A 52 -4.90 -3.49 12.16
C THR A 52 -3.59 -2.73 12.20
N PHE A 53 -2.62 -3.18 11.41
CA PHE A 53 -1.40 -2.46 11.10
C PHE A 53 -1.57 -1.74 9.76
N VAL A 54 -1.19 -0.48 9.69
CA VAL A 54 -1.28 0.33 8.48
C VAL A 54 0.11 0.56 7.88
N ALA A 55 0.18 0.87 6.58
CA ALA A 55 1.43 1.24 5.93
C ALA A 55 2.01 2.51 6.58
N GLY A 56 3.33 2.60 6.56
CA GLY A 56 4.07 3.77 7.01
C GLY A 56 4.06 4.93 6.01
N ALA A 57 4.98 5.87 6.16
CA ALA A 57 5.15 6.97 5.21
C ALA A 57 5.61 6.47 3.84
N VAL A 58 5.23 7.19 2.78
CA VAL A 58 5.70 6.92 1.41
C VAL A 58 7.22 6.89 1.35
N ALA A 59 7.77 5.83 0.77
CA ALA A 59 9.21 5.63 0.60
C ALA A 59 9.61 5.36 -0.86
N ALA A 60 8.72 4.78 -1.68
CA ALA A 60 9.01 4.47 -3.07
C ALA A 60 7.78 4.62 -3.97
N ILE A 61 8.03 4.96 -5.24
CA ILE A 61 7.07 4.92 -6.35
C ILE A 61 7.68 4.06 -7.45
N THR A 62 6.93 3.07 -7.92
CA THR A 62 7.31 2.23 -9.06
C THR A 62 6.35 2.48 -10.21
N LEU A 63 6.88 2.81 -11.40
CA LEU A 63 6.09 3.02 -12.61
C LEU A 63 6.08 1.79 -13.51
N THR A 64 4.94 1.51 -14.10
CA THR A 64 4.73 0.52 -15.17
C THR A 64 3.86 1.08 -16.27
N THR A 65 3.94 0.50 -17.46
CA THR A 65 3.13 0.85 -18.64
C THR A 65 2.24 -0.33 -19.03
N PRO A 66 1.06 -0.50 -18.41
CA PRO A 66 0.15 -1.61 -18.73
C PRO A 66 -0.31 -1.64 -20.19
N VAL A 67 -0.41 -0.48 -20.83
CA VAL A 67 -0.68 -0.34 -22.26
C VAL A 67 0.41 0.56 -22.87
N ASP A 68 1.10 0.05 -23.89
CA ASP A 68 2.13 0.77 -24.66
C ASP A 68 1.95 0.52 -26.17
N GLY A 69 2.56 1.37 -26.99
CA GLY A 69 2.50 1.24 -28.46
C GLY A 69 1.24 1.80 -29.12
N ALA A 70 0.50 2.68 -28.45
CA ALA A 70 -0.64 3.38 -29.04
C ALA A 70 -0.22 4.21 -30.28
N VAL A 71 -1.10 4.27 -31.29
CA VAL A 71 -0.90 5.09 -32.48
C VAL A 71 -0.84 6.56 -32.09
N ALA A 72 0.12 7.30 -32.66
CA ALA A 72 0.31 8.73 -32.40
C ALA A 72 -0.66 9.58 -33.23
N ASP A 73 -1.96 9.46 -32.98
CA ASP A 73 -3.06 10.16 -33.64
C ASP A 73 -3.77 11.17 -32.71
N GLY A 74 -3.29 11.31 -31.50
CA GLY A 74 -3.88 12.17 -30.46
C GLY A 74 -5.14 11.61 -29.80
N ALA A 75 -5.65 10.45 -30.23
CA ALA A 75 -6.86 9.81 -29.71
C ALA A 75 -6.57 8.50 -28.98
N ASN A 76 -5.72 7.65 -29.58
CA ASN A 76 -5.27 6.43 -28.91
C ASN A 76 -4.30 6.73 -27.79
N SER A 77 -4.41 6.01 -26.67
CA SER A 77 -3.63 6.28 -25.47
C SER A 77 -2.82 5.09 -24.97
N ASN A 78 -1.63 5.36 -24.52
CA ASN A 78 -0.90 4.49 -23.59
C ASN A 78 -1.41 4.69 -22.17
N SER A 79 -1.19 3.72 -21.27
CA SER A 79 -1.49 3.86 -19.86
C SER A 79 -0.22 3.73 -19.01
N VAL A 80 -0.17 4.52 -17.94
CA VAL A 80 0.90 4.48 -16.93
C VAL A 80 0.27 4.23 -15.57
N GLN A 81 0.91 3.37 -14.81
CA GLN A 81 0.50 3.01 -13.46
C GLN A 81 1.65 3.27 -12.49
N ALA A 82 1.35 3.94 -11.38
CA ALA A 82 2.26 4.15 -10.27
C ALA A 82 1.81 3.31 -9.07
N VAL A 83 2.71 2.50 -8.52
CA VAL A 83 2.52 1.80 -7.24
C VAL A 83 3.34 2.51 -6.18
N VAL A 84 2.69 2.93 -5.11
CA VAL A 84 3.31 3.66 -4.00
C VAL A 84 3.44 2.75 -2.79
N THR A 85 4.66 2.66 -2.23
CA THR A 85 4.96 1.81 -1.08
C THR A 85 5.71 2.55 0.01
N ASP A 86 5.61 2.03 1.25
CA ASP A 86 6.46 2.43 2.37
C ASP A 86 7.83 1.71 2.33
N SER A 87 8.68 1.96 3.32
CA SER A 87 10.01 1.34 3.43
C SER A 87 9.97 -0.17 3.70
N GLY A 88 8.85 -0.70 4.15
CA GLY A 88 8.61 -2.14 4.36
C GLY A 88 8.04 -2.85 3.12
N GLY A 89 7.76 -2.10 2.04
CA GLY A 89 7.12 -2.62 0.84
C GLY A 89 5.59 -2.71 0.95
N ASN A 90 4.98 -2.16 2.00
CA ASN A 90 3.53 -2.12 2.14
C ASN A 90 2.95 -1.03 1.22
N VAL A 91 1.86 -1.34 0.52
CA VAL A 91 1.19 -0.37 -0.33
C VAL A 91 0.58 0.77 0.49
N VAL A 92 0.78 2.01 0.05
CA VAL A 92 0.30 3.21 0.74
C VAL A 92 -0.99 3.68 0.08
N THR A 93 -2.09 3.65 0.83
CA THR A 93 -3.40 4.17 0.43
C THR A 93 -3.48 5.68 0.68
N GLY A 94 -4.14 6.42 -0.20
CA GLY A 94 -4.41 7.85 -0.02
C GLY A 94 -3.24 8.77 -0.36
N ALA A 95 -2.14 8.24 -0.94
CA ALA A 95 -1.04 9.06 -1.43
C ALA A 95 -1.44 9.79 -2.72
N THR A 96 -1.19 11.09 -2.80
CA THR A 96 -1.41 11.87 -4.02
C THR A 96 -0.23 11.70 -4.96
N VAL A 97 -0.50 11.33 -6.21
CA VAL A 97 0.51 11.15 -7.27
C VAL A 97 0.24 12.12 -8.40
N VAL A 98 1.26 12.88 -8.76
CA VAL A 98 1.24 13.80 -9.90
C VAL A 98 2.05 13.20 -11.05
N PHE A 99 1.42 13.04 -12.21
CA PHE A 99 2.08 12.55 -13.43
C PHE A 99 2.46 13.72 -14.33
N SER A 100 3.65 13.68 -14.89
CA SER A 100 4.15 14.65 -15.87
C SER A 100 4.94 13.96 -16.97
N SER A 101 5.08 14.61 -18.14
CA SER A 101 5.95 14.15 -19.23
C SER A 101 6.94 15.21 -19.61
N SER A 102 8.18 14.80 -19.91
CA SER A 102 9.19 15.69 -20.50
C SER A 102 8.97 15.98 -22.00
N ASN A 103 8.09 15.22 -22.67
CA ASN A 103 7.74 15.44 -24.05
C ASN A 103 6.60 16.47 -24.17
N ALA A 104 6.91 17.66 -24.72
CA ALA A 104 5.97 18.77 -24.79
C ALA A 104 4.73 18.51 -25.66
N THR A 105 4.77 17.52 -26.57
CA THR A 105 3.64 17.15 -27.43
C THR A 105 2.76 16.07 -26.82
N ALA A 106 3.24 15.41 -25.75
CA ALA A 106 2.50 14.40 -25.05
C ALA A 106 1.47 15.04 -24.10
N GLN A 107 0.23 14.57 -24.17
CA GLN A 107 -0.84 15.00 -23.26
C GLN A 107 -1.07 13.93 -22.19
N ILE A 108 -0.91 14.27 -20.93
CA ILE A 108 -1.21 13.39 -19.80
C ILE A 108 -2.58 13.74 -19.24
N THR A 109 -3.40 12.71 -19.05
CA THR A 109 -4.65 12.79 -18.30
C THR A 109 -4.55 11.87 -17.09
N THR A 110 -4.56 12.44 -15.88
CA THR A 110 -4.62 11.66 -14.64
C THR A 110 -6.01 11.05 -14.50
N VAL A 111 -6.08 9.73 -14.41
CA VAL A 111 -7.33 8.97 -14.25
C VAL A 111 -7.62 8.74 -12.77
N ILE A 112 -6.61 8.28 -12.02
CA ILE A 112 -6.65 8.10 -10.56
C ILE A 112 -5.40 8.78 -10.00
N GLY A 113 -5.57 9.96 -9.38
CA GLY A 113 -4.48 10.75 -8.83
C GLY A 113 -4.18 10.47 -7.35
N THR A 114 -5.05 9.71 -6.67
CA THR A 114 -4.86 9.31 -5.26
C THR A 114 -4.88 7.80 -5.19
N THR A 115 -3.90 7.20 -4.53
CA THR A 115 -3.77 5.74 -4.45
C THR A 115 -4.94 5.10 -3.71
N GLY A 116 -5.48 4.03 -4.27
CA GLY A 116 -6.49 3.17 -3.65
C GLY A 116 -5.90 2.23 -2.58
N ALA A 117 -6.71 1.26 -2.14
CA ALA A 117 -6.31 0.23 -1.18
C ALA A 117 -5.16 -0.66 -1.71
N ASP A 118 -4.97 -0.72 -3.01
CA ASP A 118 -3.90 -1.41 -3.73
C ASP A 118 -2.62 -0.56 -3.89
N GLY A 119 -2.61 0.67 -3.39
CA GLY A 119 -1.50 1.62 -3.52
C GLY A 119 -1.30 2.16 -4.93
N ILE A 120 -2.32 2.07 -5.81
CA ILE A 120 -2.19 2.37 -7.24
C ILE A 120 -2.80 3.74 -7.58
N ALA A 121 -2.04 4.52 -8.38
CA ALA A 121 -2.50 5.69 -9.13
C ALA A 121 -2.27 5.45 -10.64
N THR A 122 -3.12 6.02 -11.51
CA THR A 122 -3.05 5.79 -12.96
C THR A 122 -3.21 7.08 -13.76
N ALA A 123 -2.56 7.10 -14.93
CA ALA A 123 -2.73 8.16 -15.94
C ALA A 123 -2.73 7.55 -17.33
N THR A 124 -3.32 8.28 -18.29
CA THR A 124 -3.22 7.99 -19.71
C THR A 124 -2.37 9.04 -20.41
N LEU A 125 -1.73 8.63 -21.51
CA LEU A 125 -0.85 9.47 -22.32
C LEU A 125 -1.26 9.35 -23.79
N THR A 126 -1.59 10.47 -24.43
CA THR A 126 -1.79 10.57 -25.89
C THR A 126 -0.71 11.42 -26.51
N ASN A 127 -0.39 11.20 -27.79
CA ASN A 127 0.54 12.04 -28.55
C ASN A 127 0.14 12.08 -30.03
N THR A 128 0.47 13.16 -30.73
CA THR A 128 0.31 13.31 -32.19
C THR A 128 1.61 13.07 -32.95
N VAL A 129 2.74 12.94 -32.23
CA VAL A 129 4.07 12.70 -32.80
C VAL A 129 4.57 11.35 -32.32
N ALA A 130 4.91 10.46 -33.26
CA ALA A 130 5.49 9.15 -32.93
C ALA A 130 6.87 9.32 -32.27
N GLY A 131 7.14 8.51 -31.26
CA GLY A 131 8.40 8.52 -30.52
C GLY A 131 8.19 8.16 -29.05
N THR A 132 9.29 8.14 -28.31
CA THR A 132 9.28 7.82 -26.86
C THR A 132 8.92 9.06 -26.05
N SER A 133 8.04 8.90 -25.06
CA SER A 133 7.73 9.91 -24.05
C SER A 133 8.14 9.40 -22.67
N ASN A 134 8.97 10.15 -21.97
CA ASN A 134 9.32 9.82 -20.59
C ASN A 134 8.25 10.38 -19.65
N VAL A 135 7.70 9.52 -18.79
CA VAL A 135 6.70 9.89 -17.75
C VAL A 135 7.36 9.84 -16.38
N VAL A 136 7.10 10.87 -15.59
CA VAL A 136 7.56 11.01 -14.21
C VAL A 136 6.34 11.07 -13.31
N ALA A 137 6.39 10.35 -12.18
CA ALA A 137 5.43 10.43 -11.08
C ALA A 137 6.12 10.98 -9.82
N THR A 138 5.46 11.90 -9.13
CA THR A 138 5.91 12.50 -7.87
C THR A 138 4.80 12.54 -6.85
#